data_c26349d925aaf50344c28de1261a55ec
#
_entry.id   c26349d925aaf50344c28de1261a55ec
#
_cell.length_a   1.000
_cell.length_b   1.000
_cell.length_c   1.000
_cell.angle_alpha   90.00
_cell.angle_beta   90.00
_cell.angle_gamma   90.00
#
_symmetry.space_group_name_H-M   'P 1'
#
loop_
_entity.id
_entity.type
_entity.pdbx_description
1 polymer ?
#
loop_
_entity_poly.entity_id
_entity_poly.type
_entity_poly.pdbx_seq_one_letter_code
_entity_poly.pdbx_strand_id
1 'polypeptide(L)'
;MNQHTQHTIHTSISNIREHGYTIIEEFLSPQQLVAVRKFLDRRNEEYQGRNNFEGSKTERIYALLSQDQLFQDIVEDQRMMAVCDAFLEPNYLLTTSQAICIHPGETPQPWHSDDAFYGIPRPRNAAMSTIIAIDDFCAENGGTELIPGSHQWTDQEIGGDYRFGESESDPDFAERVAHKSIAVEMPAGACVIFSGGTLHRGGRNTSTGTRRALSNQYCQPWARTIENFYLTIPREEVLKMSPRIQALLGYSVHAPFMGQVSGSHPLKTLNPEFVPSVYRGN
;
A
#
# COMPACT_ATOMS: atom_id res chain seq x y z
N MET A 1 -2.68 -9.78 22.08
CA MET A 1 -1.51 -9.02 21.57
C MET A 1 -0.50 -8.91 22.71
N ASN A 2 0.77 -9.23 22.48
CA ASN A 2 1.80 -9.12 23.51
C ASN A 2 2.27 -7.67 23.68
N GLN A 3 3.00 -7.37 24.80
CA GLN A 3 3.47 -6.00 25.10
C GLN A 3 4.42 -5.44 24.03
N HIS A 4 5.26 -6.27 23.43
CA HIS A 4 6.18 -5.87 22.37
C HIS A 4 5.43 -5.39 21.13
N THR A 5 4.43 -6.15 20.67
CA THR A 5 3.58 -5.75 19.52
C THR A 5 2.82 -4.46 19.80
N GLN A 6 2.29 -4.27 21.01
CA GLN A 6 1.60 -3.03 21.39
C GLN A 6 2.54 -1.82 21.36
N HIS A 7 3.77 -1.98 21.85
CA HIS A 7 4.79 -0.93 21.81
C HIS A 7 5.15 -0.57 20.37
N THR A 8 5.40 -1.57 19.51
CA THR A 8 5.67 -1.36 18.08
C THR A 8 4.55 -0.57 17.40
N ILE A 9 3.29 -0.94 17.62
CA ILE A 9 2.11 -0.23 17.05
C ILE A 9 2.08 1.22 17.51
N HIS A 10 2.23 1.46 18.82
CA HIS A 10 2.19 2.83 19.37
C HIS A 10 3.29 3.71 18.77
N THR A 11 4.51 3.21 18.73
CA THR A 11 5.66 3.89 18.13
C THR A 11 5.42 4.15 16.66
N SER A 12 4.90 3.17 15.90
CA SER A 12 4.59 3.33 14.48
C SER A 12 3.58 4.44 14.23
N ILE A 13 2.49 4.48 15.00
CA ILE A 13 1.46 5.54 14.88
C ILE A 13 2.05 6.92 15.18
N SER A 14 2.91 7.03 16.22
CA SER A 14 3.58 8.29 16.56
C SER A 14 4.51 8.76 15.43
N ASN A 15 5.36 7.86 14.92
CA ASN A 15 6.29 8.18 13.84
C ASN A 15 5.56 8.61 12.55
N ILE A 16 4.47 7.93 12.20
CA ILE A 16 3.69 8.30 11.01
C ILE A 16 3.05 9.69 11.19
N ARG A 17 2.55 10.02 12.37
CA ARG A 17 1.99 11.36 12.64
C ARG A 17 3.03 12.45 12.53
N GLU A 18 4.24 12.20 13.00
CA GLU A 18 5.32 13.19 13.05
C GLU A 18 6.08 13.26 11.72
N HIS A 19 6.47 12.12 11.17
CA HIS A 19 7.39 12.04 10.04
C HIS A 19 6.73 11.59 8.73
N GLY A 20 5.48 11.10 8.79
CA GLY A 20 4.76 10.55 7.64
C GLY A 20 5.03 9.07 7.36
N TYR A 21 5.98 8.45 8.07
CA TYR A 21 6.35 7.05 7.86
C TYR A 21 6.90 6.40 9.14
N THR A 22 6.98 5.08 9.11
CA THR A 22 7.68 4.24 10.09
C THR A 22 8.26 3.00 9.42
N ILE A 23 9.24 2.36 10.04
CA ILE A 23 9.81 1.09 9.59
C ILE A 23 9.61 0.05 10.70
N ILE A 24 9.15 -1.14 10.32
CA ILE A 24 9.05 -2.33 11.17
C ILE A 24 10.01 -3.37 10.60
N GLU A 25 11.16 -3.59 11.26
CA GLU A 25 12.24 -4.43 10.72
C GLU A 25 11.86 -5.91 10.59
N GLU A 26 11.15 -6.48 11.56
CA GLU A 26 10.68 -7.86 11.54
C GLU A 26 9.20 -7.96 11.19
N PHE A 27 8.82 -7.39 10.04
CA PHE A 27 7.42 -7.43 9.60
C PHE A 27 7.02 -8.81 9.08
N LEU A 28 7.82 -9.42 8.23
CA LEU A 28 7.64 -10.82 7.83
C LEU A 28 8.42 -11.75 8.74
N SER A 29 7.81 -12.87 9.12
CA SER A 29 8.58 -13.97 9.70
C SER A 29 9.56 -14.55 8.66
N PRO A 30 10.66 -15.21 9.08
CA PRO A 30 11.57 -15.88 8.16
C PRO A 30 10.85 -16.88 7.24
N GLN A 31 9.85 -17.58 7.74
CA GLN A 31 9.05 -18.54 6.98
C GLN A 31 8.21 -17.85 5.88
N GLN A 32 7.57 -16.73 6.19
CA GLN A 32 6.83 -15.94 5.21
C GLN A 32 7.77 -15.37 4.14
N LEU A 33 8.93 -14.85 4.52
CA LEU A 33 9.92 -14.31 3.59
C LEU A 33 10.39 -15.39 2.59
N VAL A 34 10.70 -16.59 3.08
CA VAL A 34 11.08 -17.74 2.23
C VAL A 34 9.93 -18.13 1.30
N ALA A 35 8.69 -18.16 1.81
CA ALA A 35 7.52 -18.52 1.00
C ALA A 35 7.24 -17.48 -0.11
N VAL A 36 7.35 -16.17 0.19
CA VAL A 36 7.20 -15.11 -0.80
C VAL A 36 8.29 -15.21 -1.87
N ARG A 37 9.56 -15.39 -1.49
CA ARG A 37 10.67 -15.58 -2.45
C ARG A 37 10.38 -16.75 -3.39
N LYS A 38 10.02 -17.90 -2.83
CA LYS A 38 9.67 -19.10 -3.62
C LYS A 38 8.49 -18.86 -4.57
N PHE A 39 7.51 -18.05 -4.18
CA PHE A 39 6.39 -17.68 -5.04
C PHE A 39 6.87 -16.82 -6.20
N LEU A 40 7.68 -15.80 -5.94
CA LEU A 40 8.19 -14.89 -6.96
C LEU A 40 9.16 -15.58 -7.93
N ASP A 41 10.03 -16.47 -7.43
CA ASP A 41 10.99 -17.21 -8.25
C ASP A 41 10.34 -18.16 -9.29
N ARG A 42 9.06 -18.51 -9.11
CA ARG A 42 8.30 -19.36 -10.05
C ARG A 42 7.57 -18.56 -11.14
N ARG A 43 7.54 -17.25 -11.00
CA ARG A 43 6.89 -16.36 -11.96
C ARG A 43 7.92 -15.92 -12.99
N ASN A 44 7.63 -16.23 -14.25
CA ASN A 44 8.33 -15.64 -15.36
C ASN A 44 7.65 -14.31 -15.69
N GLU A 45 8.46 -13.34 -15.97
CA GLU A 45 8.20 -11.97 -16.32
C GLU A 45 7.10 -11.80 -17.37
N GLU A 46 5.85 -11.66 -16.95
CA GLU A 46 4.75 -11.43 -17.87
C GLU A 46 4.37 -9.94 -18.01
N TYR A 47 4.88 -9.09 -17.11
CA TYR A 47 4.43 -7.69 -17.03
C TYR A 47 5.60 -6.74 -16.80
N GLN A 48 6.09 -6.13 -17.86
CA GLN A 48 6.99 -4.97 -17.77
C GLN A 48 6.16 -3.67 -17.63
N GLY A 49 6.73 -2.66 -16.97
CA GLY A 49 6.09 -1.36 -16.83
C GLY A 49 5.77 -0.74 -18.21
N ARG A 50 4.65 -0.05 -18.28
CA ARG A 50 4.05 0.45 -19.51
C ARG A 50 4.31 1.93 -19.76
N ASN A 51 4.84 2.63 -18.77
CA ASN A 51 5.09 4.07 -18.80
C ASN A 51 6.19 4.45 -17.79
N ASN A 52 6.59 5.71 -17.77
CA ASN A 52 7.64 6.22 -16.90
C ASN A 52 7.34 6.05 -15.40
N PHE A 53 6.05 6.01 -15.02
CA PHE A 53 5.66 5.80 -13.65
C PHE A 53 5.81 4.33 -13.23
N GLU A 54 5.40 3.41 -14.06
CA GLU A 54 5.54 1.97 -13.78
C GLU A 54 6.99 1.49 -13.91
N GLY A 55 7.80 2.19 -14.70
CA GLY A 55 9.16 1.84 -15.06
C GLY A 55 9.24 0.99 -16.33
N SER A 56 10.38 1.04 -17.02
CA SER A 56 10.62 0.25 -18.25
C SER A 56 11.25 -1.12 -17.96
N LYS A 57 11.87 -1.26 -16.77
CA LYS A 57 12.53 -2.49 -16.30
C LYS A 57 11.96 -2.92 -14.94
N THR A 58 10.67 -2.68 -14.73
CA THR A 58 9.96 -3.04 -13.51
C THR A 58 8.83 -3.99 -13.85
N GLU A 59 8.80 -5.13 -13.17
CA GLU A 59 7.70 -6.07 -13.21
C GLU A 59 6.71 -5.82 -12.08
N ARG A 60 5.44 -6.04 -12.38
CA ARG A 60 4.37 -5.97 -11.39
C ARG A 60 3.50 -7.22 -11.48
N ILE A 61 3.27 -7.86 -10.33
CA ILE A 61 2.41 -9.03 -10.21
C ILE A 61 1.21 -8.61 -9.37
N TYR A 62 0.04 -8.62 -10.00
CA TYR A 62 -1.23 -8.22 -9.39
C TYR A 62 -2.03 -9.43 -8.86
N ALA A 63 -3.17 -9.15 -8.25
CA ALA A 63 -4.12 -10.14 -7.76
C ALA A 63 -3.52 -11.16 -6.77
N LEU A 64 -2.59 -10.74 -5.93
CA LEU A 64 -1.86 -11.63 -5.01
C LEU A 64 -2.79 -12.38 -4.05
N LEU A 65 -3.88 -11.73 -3.58
CA LEU A 65 -4.80 -12.32 -2.61
C LEU A 65 -5.54 -13.55 -3.15
N SER A 66 -5.72 -13.66 -4.47
CA SER A 66 -6.34 -14.83 -5.11
C SER A 66 -5.36 -15.97 -5.37
N GLN A 67 -4.07 -15.73 -5.16
CA GLN A 67 -3.00 -16.66 -5.57
C GLN A 67 -2.51 -17.54 -4.43
N ASP A 68 -2.48 -17.00 -3.21
CA ASP A 68 -2.04 -17.76 -2.03
C ASP A 68 -2.56 -17.10 -0.75
N GLN A 69 -2.94 -17.91 0.24
CA GLN A 69 -3.34 -17.48 1.58
C GLN A 69 -2.28 -16.63 2.28
N LEU A 70 -1.00 -16.90 1.98
CA LEU A 70 0.13 -16.13 2.51
C LEU A 70 -0.05 -14.62 2.31
N PHE A 71 -0.53 -14.19 1.14
CA PHE A 71 -0.73 -12.75 0.85
C PHE A 71 -1.91 -12.17 1.60
N GLN A 72 -2.94 -12.98 1.87
CA GLN A 72 -4.07 -12.58 2.71
C GLN A 72 -3.58 -12.34 4.16
N ASP A 73 -2.79 -13.26 4.70
CA ASP A 73 -2.22 -13.15 6.05
C ASP A 73 -1.31 -11.91 6.19
N ILE A 74 -0.54 -11.57 5.15
CA ILE A 74 0.30 -10.37 5.12
C ILE A 74 -0.55 -9.10 5.05
N VAL A 75 -1.60 -9.08 4.25
CA VAL A 75 -2.50 -7.92 4.11
C VAL A 75 -3.24 -7.62 5.40
N GLU A 76 -3.68 -8.64 6.15
CA GLU A 76 -4.39 -8.46 7.41
C GLU A 76 -3.50 -8.52 8.66
N ASP A 77 -2.17 -8.31 8.52
CA ASP A 77 -1.25 -8.28 9.66
C ASP A 77 -1.77 -7.30 10.73
N GLN A 78 -1.83 -7.77 11.98
CA GLN A 78 -2.44 -7.03 13.07
C GLN A 78 -1.81 -5.66 13.35
N ARG A 79 -0.49 -5.50 13.06
CA ARG A 79 0.22 -4.23 13.23
C ARG A 79 -0.21 -3.23 12.16
N MET A 80 -0.34 -3.69 10.91
CA MET A 80 -0.86 -2.87 9.82
C MET A 80 -2.32 -2.51 10.03
N MET A 81 -3.15 -3.46 10.45
CA MET A 81 -4.57 -3.18 10.74
C MET A 81 -4.71 -2.15 11.84
N ALA A 82 -3.91 -2.23 12.91
CA ALA A 82 -3.94 -1.22 13.99
C ALA A 82 -3.47 0.17 13.51
N VAL A 83 -2.53 0.24 12.58
CA VAL A 83 -2.16 1.50 11.92
C VAL A 83 -3.33 2.02 11.08
N CYS A 84 -3.95 1.19 10.25
CA CYS A 84 -5.13 1.59 9.48
C CYS A 84 -6.27 2.10 10.38
N ASP A 85 -6.56 1.39 11.47
CA ASP A 85 -7.59 1.77 12.45
C ASP A 85 -7.31 3.16 13.10
N ALA A 86 -6.04 3.59 13.15
CA ALA A 86 -5.64 4.88 13.72
C ALA A 86 -5.71 6.05 12.73
N PHE A 87 -5.70 5.77 11.42
CA PHE A 87 -5.61 6.79 10.38
C PHE A 87 -6.79 6.78 9.40
N LEU A 88 -7.50 5.68 9.24
CA LEU A 88 -8.60 5.54 8.31
C LEU A 88 -9.94 5.35 9.05
N GLU A 89 -11.03 5.73 8.39
CA GLU A 89 -12.36 5.53 8.91
C GLU A 89 -12.76 4.04 8.91
N PRO A 90 -13.65 3.60 9.80
CA PRO A 90 -14.12 2.21 9.81
C PRO A 90 -14.64 1.76 8.45
N ASN A 91 -14.38 0.50 8.10
CA ASN A 91 -14.66 -0.11 6.80
C ASN A 91 -13.78 0.42 5.66
N TYR A 92 -12.57 0.88 5.99
CA TYR A 92 -11.55 1.18 4.98
C TYR A 92 -11.29 -0.02 4.07
N LEU A 93 -10.77 0.26 2.89
CA LEU A 93 -10.61 -0.73 1.82
C LEU A 93 -9.13 -1.00 1.54
N LEU A 94 -8.83 -2.21 1.10
CA LEU A 94 -7.59 -2.48 0.38
C LEU A 94 -7.74 -1.86 -1.02
N THR A 95 -6.81 -1.00 -1.43
CA THR A 95 -6.90 -0.36 -2.74
C THR A 95 -6.09 -1.08 -3.81
N THR A 96 -4.95 -1.68 -3.44
CA THR A 96 -4.16 -2.56 -4.30
C THR A 96 -3.27 -3.48 -3.48
N SER A 97 -2.93 -4.64 -4.04
CA SER A 97 -1.93 -5.57 -3.50
C SER A 97 -1.14 -6.18 -4.64
N GLN A 98 0.16 -5.87 -4.68
CA GLN A 98 1.02 -6.26 -5.80
C GLN A 98 2.45 -6.59 -5.34
N ALA A 99 3.15 -7.39 -6.13
CA ALA A 99 4.60 -7.48 -6.05
C ALA A 99 5.23 -6.53 -7.09
N ILE A 100 6.37 -5.94 -6.73
CA ILE A 100 7.12 -4.99 -7.55
C ILE A 100 8.59 -5.45 -7.58
N CYS A 101 9.07 -5.79 -8.78
CA CYS A 101 10.43 -6.24 -9.02
C CYS A 101 11.15 -5.23 -9.92
N ILE A 102 12.12 -4.51 -9.35
CA ILE A 102 12.89 -3.49 -10.07
C ILE A 102 14.19 -4.10 -10.55
N HIS A 103 14.35 -4.23 -11.87
CA HIS A 103 15.54 -4.82 -12.49
C HIS A 103 16.71 -3.85 -12.61
N PRO A 104 17.95 -4.36 -12.79
CA PRO A 104 19.14 -3.55 -13.03
C PRO A 104 18.96 -2.55 -14.18
N GLY A 105 19.35 -1.29 -13.93
CA GLY A 105 19.27 -0.20 -14.90
C GLY A 105 17.90 0.47 -14.99
N GLU A 106 16.97 0.21 -14.04
CA GLU A 106 15.75 0.99 -13.94
C GLU A 106 16.03 2.41 -13.47
N THR A 107 15.27 3.36 -14.01
CA THR A 107 15.30 4.78 -13.64
C THR A 107 14.41 5.05 -12.43
N PRO A 108 14.67 6.14 -11.67
CA PRO A 108 13.77 6.48 -10.57
C PRO A 108 12.36 6.80 -11.08
N GLN A 109 11.35 6.46 -10.29
CA GLN A 109 10.00 6.96 -10.54
C GLN A 109 9.95 8.50 -10.36
N PRO A 110 8.99 9.17 -11.00
CA PRO A 110 8.62 10.53 -10.59
C PRO A 110 8.22 10.58 -9.12
N TRP A 111 8.52 11.71 -8.45
CA TRP A 111 8.01 11.95 -7.11
C TRP A 111 6.48 11.99 -7.12
N HIS A 112 5.84 11.29 -6.19
CA HIS A 112 4.39 11.21 -6.12
C HIS A 112 3.90 10.98 -4.69
N SER A 113 2.60 11.12 -4.49
CA SER A 113 1.89 10.66 -3.30
C SER A 113 0.78 9.71 -3.71
N ASP A 114 0.60 8.62 -2.97
CA ASP A 114 -0.36 7.56 -3.30
C ASP A 114 -1.83 8.00 -3.23
N ASP A 115 -2.12 9.09 -2.55
CA ASP A 115 -3.46 9.66 -2.43
C ASP A 115 -3.75 10.81 -3.40
N ALA A 116 -2.84 11.10 -4.33
CA ALA A 116 -3.00 12.18 -5.32
C ALA A 116 -4.22 11.99 -6.24
N PHE A 117 -4.69 10.76 -6.41
CA PHE A 117 -5.86 10.46 -7.27
C PHE A 117 -7.20 10.96 -6.73
N TYR A 118 -7.29 11.22 -5.42
CA TYR A 118 -8.60 11.49 -4.79
C TYR A 118 -9.04 12.95 -4.89
N GLY A 119 -8.20 13.83 -5.44
CA GLY A 119 -8.54 15.24 -5.68
C GLY A 119 -8.92 16.03 -4.42
N ILE A 120 -8.40 15.62 -3.25
CA ILE A 120 -8.63 16.26 -1.96
C ILE A 120 -7.45 17.18 -1.68
N PRO A 121 -7.66 18.44 -1.24
CA PRO A 121 -6.58 19.34 -0.87
C PRO A 121 -5.66 18.77 0.21
N ARG A 122 -4.39 19.08 0.15
CA ARG A 122 -3.39 18.71 1.16
C ARG A 122 -3.38 19.71 2.34
N PRO A 123 -3.00 19.29 3.55
CA PRO A 123 -2.71 17.91 3.95
C PRO A 123 -3.98 17.04 4.01
N ARG A 124 -3.86 15.79 3.59
CA ARG A 124 -4.96 14.84 3.54
C ARG A 124 -4.54 13.47 4.09
N ASN A 125 -5.53 12.65 4.44
CA ASN A 125 -5.33 11.28 4.91
C ASN A 125 -6.30 10.35 4.19
N ALA A 126 -6.09 10.15 2.89
CA ALA A 126 -6.97 9.34 2.05
C ALA A 126 -6.48 7.89 1.91
N ALA A 127 -5.21 7.62 2.19
CA ALA A 127 -4.61 6.30 2.05
C ALA A 127 -3.49 6.05 3.06
N MET A 128 -3.19 4.77 3.28
CA MET A 128 -2.01 4.26 3.98
C MET A 128 -1.34 3.23 3.08
N SER A 129 -0.01 3.28 2.98
CA SER A 129 0.75 2.42 2.08
C SER A 129 1.82 1.64 2.81
N THR A 130 2.13 0.45 2.29
CA THR A 130 3.25 -0.37 2.74
C THR A 130 4.14 -0.73 1.57
N ILE A 131 5.45 -0.75 1.81
CA ILE A 131 6.42 -1.46 0.95
C ILE A 131 7.18 -2.43 1.84
N ILE A 132 7.05 -3.72 1.54
CA ILE A 132 7.65 -4.82 2.30
C ILE A 132 8.85 -5.32 1.51
N ALA A 133 10.04 -5.25 2.10
CA ALA A 133 11.29 -5.66 1.48
C ALA A 133 11.38 -7.20 1.38
N ILE A 134 11.49 -7.74 0.19
CA ILE A 134 11.76 -9.16 -0.05
C ILE A 134 13.27 -9.39 -0.20
N ASP A 135 13.97 -8.41 -0.71
CA ASP A 135 15.41 -8.29 -0.69
C ASP A 135 15.79 -7.06 0.13
N ASP A 136 17.04 -6.98 0.63
CA ASP A 136 17.49 -5.81 1.37
C ASP A 136 17.34 -4.54 0.51
N PHE A 137 16.85 -3.46 1.11
CA PHE A 137 16.76 -2.16 0.44
C PHE A 137 17.99 -1.33 0.75
N CYS A 138 18.61 -0.78 -0.30
CA CYS A 138 19.68 0.20 -0.22
C CYS A 138 19.53 1.25 -1.33
N ALA A 139 20.32 2.30 -1.26
CA ALA A 139 20.24 3.40 -2.24
C ALA A 139 20.58 2.95 -3.67
N GLU A 140 21.41 1.92 -3.85
CA GLU A 140 21.89 1.48 -5.16
C GLU A 140 20.92 0.52 -5.87
N ASN A 141 20.03 -0.18 -5.15
CA ASN A 141 19.19 -1.23 -5.74
C ASN A 141 17.74 -0.83 -6.00
N GLY A 142 17.45 0.46 -5.99
CA GLY A 142 16.10 0.94 -6.24
C GLY A 142 15.21 0.90 -4.98
N GLY A 143 15.81 0.96 -3.79
CA GLY A 143 15.10 1.16 -2.53
C GLY A 143 14.17 2.38 -2.62
N THR A 144 13.08 2.35 -1.86
CA THR A 144 12.15 3.48 -1.82
C THR A 144 12.85 4.73 -1.28
N GLU A 145 12.67 5.85 -1.95
CA GLU A 145 13.04 7.16 -1.44
C GLU A 145 11.79 7.90 -0.98
N LEU A 146 11.86 8.62 0.13
CA LEU A 146 10.74 9.40 0.65
C LEU A 146 11.22 10.72 1.26
N ILE A 147 10.28 11.66 1.42
CA ILE A 147 10.53 12.97 2.02
C ILE A 147 9.82 13.02 3.37
N PRO A 148 10.57 12.89 4.49
CA PRO A 148 9.98 12.96 5.83
C PRO A 148 9.20 14.25 6.05
N GLY A 149 8.01 14.14 6.67
CA GLY A 149 7.15 15.27 6.98
C GLY A 149 6.33 15.82 5.80
N SER A 150 6.58 15.36 4.57
CA SER A 150 5.89 15.88 3.38
C SER A 150 4.38 15.59 3.35
N HIS A 151 3.89 14.62 4.12
CA HIS A 151 2.44 14.35 4.28
C HIS A 151 1.67 15.54 4.87
N GLN A 152 2.37 16.43 5.58
CA GLN A 152 1.78 17.65 6.16
C GLN A 152 1.86 18.87 5.22
N TRP A 153 2.59 18.77 4.09
CA TRP A 153 2.71 19.89 3.16
C TRP A 153 1.40 20.15 2.43
N THR A 154 1.10 21.43 2.25
CA THR A 154 -0.03 21.90 1.44
C THR A 154 0.27 21.77 -0.05
N ASP A 155 -0.77 21.87 -0.89
CA ASP A 155 -0.60 21.89 -2.35
C ASP A 155 0.29 23.09 -2.79
N GLN A 156 0.22 24.21 -2.10
CA GLN A 156 1.08 25.38 -2.39
C GLN A 156 2.56 25.11 -2.09
N GLU A 157 2.87 24.38 -1.00
CA GLU A 157 4.26 24.07 -0.62
C GLU A 157 4.91 23.07 -1.57
N ILE A 158 4.15 22.20 -2.21
CA ILE A 158 4.66 21.33 -3.26
C ILE A 158 4.67 21.97 -4.64
N GLY A 159 4.08 23.16 -4.83
CA GLY A 159 4.10 23.88 -6.09
C GLY A 159 2.86 23.71 -6.95
N GLY A 160 1.75 23.24 -6.38
CA GLY A 160 0.47 23.10 -7.04
C GLY A 160 -0.19 21.75 -6.83
N ASP A 161 -1.31 21.51 -7.50
CA ASP A 161 -2.05 20.24 -7.48
C ASP A 161 -1.24 19.17 -8.23
N TYR A 162 -0.32 18.52 -7.53
CA TYR A 162 0.47 17.42 -8.07
C TYR A 162 -0.43 16.20 -8.31
N ARG A 163 -1.04 16.18 -9.46
CA ARG A 163 -1.66 14.99 -10.01
C ARG A 163 -0.59 14.10 -10.61
N PHE A 164 -0.92 12.85 -10.73
CA PHE A 164 -0.06 11.79 -11.22
C PHE A 164 0.74 12.19 -12.47
N GLY A 165 2.07 12.14 -12.40
CA GLY A 165 2.96 12.39 -13.54
C GLY A 165 3.30 13.86 -13.82
N GLU A 166 2.68 14.84 -13.15
CA GLU A 166 2.97 16.26 -13.37
C GLU A 166 4.27 16.73 -12.70
N SER A 167 4.81 15.95 -11.76
CA SER A 167 6.13 16.24 -11.17
C SER A 167 7.29 16.16 -12.18
N GLU A 168 7.10 15.51 -13.32
CA GLU A 168 8.06 15.52 -14.43
C GLU A 168 8.10 16.86 -15.15
N SER A 169 7.04 17.68 -15.05
CA SER A 169 6.94 18.97 -15.72
C SER A 169 7.56 20.13 -14.91
N ASP A 170 7.90 19.91 -13.64
CA ASP A 170 8.62 20.90 -12.81
C ASP A 170 10.03 20.38 -12.48
N PRO A 171 11.03 20.65 -13.33
CA PRO A 171 12.42 20.26 -13.07
C PRO A 171 12.96 20.87 -11.76
N ASP A 172 12.44 22.02 -11.34
CA ASP A 172 12.86 22.70 -10.11
C ASP A 172 12.35 21.97 -8.87
N PHE A 173 11.23 21.23 -8.97
CA PHE A 173 10.71 20.46 -7.84
C PHE A 173 11.68 19.37 -7.39
N ALA A 174 12.18 18.56 -8.31
CA ALA A 174 13.11 17.48 -8.00
C ALA A 174 14.38 18.02 -7.30
N GLU A 175 14.89 19.19 -7.75
CA GLU A 175 16.03 19.86 -7.12
C GLU A 175 15.68 20.41 -5.73
N ARG A 176 14.51 21.04 -5.58
CA ARG A 176 14.04 21.59 -4.28
C ARG A 176 13.90 20.52 -3.21
N VAL A 177 13.52 19.30 -3.56
CA VAL A 177 13.29 18.21 -2.60
C VAL A 177 14.46 17.26 -2.44
N ALA A 178 15.43 17.26 -3.35
CA ALA A 178 16.55 16.32 -3.34
C ALA A 178 17.30 16.28 -2.00
N HIS A 179 17.51 17.44 -1.38
CA HIS A 179 18.22 17.57 -0.10
C HIS A 179 17.36 17.19 1.12
N LYS A 180 16.06 16.97 0.94
CA LYS A 180 15.11 16.57 2.00
C LYS A 180 14.75 15.09 1.92
N SER A 181 15.07 14.46 0.81
CA SER A 181 14.76 13.05 0.60
C SER A 181 15.74 12.14 1.34
N ILE A 182 15.27 11.00 1.74
CA ILE A 182 16.07 9.91 2.30
C ILE A 182 15.81 8.64 1.50
N ALA A 183 16.86 7.83 1.32
CA ALA A 183 16.71 6.45 0.90
C ALA A 183 16.26 5.62 2.10
N VAL A 184 15.23 4.80 1.92
CA VAL A 184 14.79 3.85 2.95
C VAL A 184 15.70 2.63 2.88
N GLU A 185 16.60 2.54 3.86
CA GLU A 185 17.45 1.35 4.04
C GLU A 185 16.81 0.42 5.06
N MET A 186 16.57 -0.81 4.67
CA MET A 186 15.92 -1.80 5.54
C MET A 186 16.26 -3.23 5.11
N PRO A 187 16.39 -4.18 6.06
CA PRO A 187 16.67 -5.58 5.74
C PRO A 187 15.45 -6.26 5.10
N ALA A 188 15.70 -7.35 4.40
CA ALA A 188 14.65 -8.23 3.90
C ALA A 188 13.75 -8.71 5.04
N GLY A 189 12.43 -8.69 4.82
CA GLY A 189 11.41 -8.96 5.83
C GLY A 189 10.93 -7.72 6.57
N ALA A 190 11.60 -6.57 6.43
CA ALA A 190 11.14 -5.30 6.97
C ALA A 190 10.02 -4.68 6.11
N CYS A 191 9.28 -3.77 6.72
CA CYS A 191 8.20 -3.02 6.06
C CYS A 191 8.32 -1.53 6.39
N VAL A 192 8.37 -0.68 5.38
CA VAL A 192 8.08 0.74 5.55
C VAL A 192 6.58 0.96 5.38
N ILE A 193 5.96 1.62 6.35
CA ILE A 193 4.54 2.05 6.35
C ILE A 193 4.53 3.56 6.31
N PHE A 194 3.73 4.14 5.42
CA PHE A 194 3.67 5.60 5.27
C PHE A 194 2.25 6.09 4.95
N SER A 195 1.98 7.34 5.30
CA SER A 195 0.76 8.05 4.90
C SER A 195 0.72 8.18 3.38
N GLY A 196 -0.43 7.97 2.76
CA GLY A 196 -0.63 8.17 1.33
C GLY A 196 -0.24 9.57 0.83
N GLY A 197 -0.26 10.57 1.72
CA GLY A 197 0.20 11.93 1.44
C GLY A 197 1.72 12.12 1.47
N THR A 198 2.50 11.14 1.91
CA THR A 198 3.97 11.23 1.93
C THR A 198 4.51 11.18 0.51
N LEU A 199 5.31 12.18 0.13
CA LEU A 199 6.00 12.19 -1.16
C LEU A 199 7.09 11.12 -1.16
N HIS A 200 7.04 10.26 -2.16
CA HIS A 200 7.97 9.14 -2.29
C HIS A 200 8.16 8.74 -3.76
N ARG A 201 9.12 7.85 -4.00
CA ARG A 201 9.34 7.21 -5.31
C ARG A 201 10.11 5.91 -5.17
N GLY A 202 10.02 5.03 -6.15
CA GLY A 202 11.01 3.98 -6.34
C GLY A 202 12.34 4.60 -6.77
N GLY A 203 13.42 4.24 -6.11
CA GLY A 203 14.76 4.71 -6.44
C GLY A 203 15.31 4.06 -7.72
N ARG A 204 16.44 4.57 -8.19
CA ARG A 204 17.18 3.99 -9.32
C ARG A 204 17.83 2.65 -8.91
N ASN A 205 17.76 1.65 -9.78
CA ASN A 205 18.52 0.42 -9.58
C ASN A 205 19.82 0.43 -10.41
N THR A 206 20.93 0.77 -9.78
CA THR A 206 22.27 0.73 -10.38
C THR A 206 23.03 -0.56 -10.03
N SER A 207 22.42 -1.42 -9.20
CA SER A 207 23.00 -2.71 -8.81
C SER A 207 22.94 -3.74 -9.95
N THR A 208 23.52 -4.90 -9.72
CA THR A 208 23.47 -6.03 -10.67
C THR A 208 22.32 -6.99 -10.40
N GLY A 209 21.56 -6.77 -9.31
CA GLY A 209 20.47 -7.65 -8.87
C GLY A 209 19.10 -7.00 -8.98
N THR A 210 18.07 -7.83 -9.10
CA THR A 210 16.68 -7.40 -9.01
C THR A 210 16.29 -7.14 -7.56
N ARG A 211 15.62 -6.03 -7.28
CA ARG A 211 15.04 -5.71 -5.97
C ARG A 211 13.55 -6.02 -5.96
N ARG A 212 13.14 -6.94 -5.12
CA ARG A 212 11.74 -7.38 -4.98
C ARG A 212 11.08 -6.80 -3.74
N ALA A 213 9.83 -6.42 -3.88
CA ALA A 213 8.98 -5.94 -2.79
C ALA A 213 7.54 -6.40 -2.95
N LEU A 214 6.78 -6.39 -1.85
CA LEU A 214 5.32 -6.36 -1.89
C LEU A 214 4.85 -4.95 -1.55
N SER A 215 3.80 -4.50 -2.22
CA SER A 215 3.13 -3.23 -1.94
C SER A 215 1.65 -3.49 -1.67
N ASN A 216 1.20 -3.15 -0.46
CA ASN A 216 -0.21 -3.15 -0.09
C ASN A 216 -0.61 -1.73 0.27
N GLN A 217 -1.68 -1.25 -0.34
CA GLN A 217 -2.19 0.09 -0.07
C GLN A 217 -3.64 0.00 0.41
N TYR A 218 -3.98 0.84 1.38
CA TYR A 218 -5.31 0.91 1.99
C TYR A 218 -5.85 2.32 1.81
N CYS A 219 -7.16 2.46 1.63
CA CYS A 219 -7.77 3.76 1.41
C CYS A 219 -9.03 3.95 2.26
N GLN A 220 -9.44 5.19 2.39
CA GLN A 220 -10.70 5.55 3.04
C GLN A 220 -11.88 4.78 2.42
N PRO A 221 -12.91 4.45 3.20
CA PRO A 221 -14.02 3.61 2.74
C PRO A 221 -14.88 4.24 1.63
N TRP A 222 -14.80 5.55 1.47
CA TRP A 222 -15.48 6.30 0.41
C TRP A 222 -14.63 6.46 -0.86
N ALA A 223 -13.37 6.02 -0.82
CA ALA A 223 -12.45 6.12 -1.96
C ALA A 223 -12.63 4.94 -2.92
N ARG A 224 -12.44 5.18 -4.21
CA ARG A 224 -12.40 4.10 -5.19
C ARG A 224 -11.05 3.39 -5.13
N THR A 225 -11.08 2.06 -5.05
CA THR A 225 -9.86 1.23 -5.09
C THR A 225 -9.16 1.30 -6.44
N ILE A 226 -7.82 1.22 -6.45
CA ILE A 226 -7.00 1.15 -7.66
C ILE A 226 -7.26 -0.15 -8.39
N GLU A 227 -7.27 -1.28 -7.66
CA GLU A 227 -7.61 -2.60 -8.20
C GLU A 227 -9.10 -2.88 -8.01
N ASN A 228 -9.76 -3.37 -9.05
CA ASN A 228 -11.16 -3.78 -8.96
C ASN A 228 -11.27 -5.23 -8.50
N PHE A 229 -11.21 -5.45 -7.20
CA PHE A 229 -11.22 -6.78 -6.62
C PHE A 229 -12.51 -7.57 -6.88
N TYR A 230 -13.64 -6.93 -7.12
CA TYR A 230 -14.87 -7.62 -7.49
C TYR A 230 -14.77 -8.34 -8.84
N LEU A 231 -13.91 -7.85 -9.74
CA LEU A 231 -13.66 -8.45 -11.04
C LEU A 231 -12.43 -9.35 -11.04
N THR A 232 -11.44 -9.04 -10.20
CA THR A 232 -10.16 -9.76 -10.16
C THR A 232 -10.27 -11.07 -9.38
N ILE A 233 -11.07 -11.10 -8.29
CA ILE A 233 -11.18 -12.26 -7.41
C ILE A 233 -12.56 -12.91 -7.57
N PRO A 234 -12.63 -14.19 -7.99
CA PRO A 234 -13.88 -14.92 -8.07
C PRO A 234 -14.61 -14.97 -6.71
N ARG A 235 -15.94 -14.88 -6.73
CA ARG A 235 -16.76 -14.85 -5.50
C ARG A 235 -16.57 -16.08 -4.63
N GLU A 236 -16.41 -17.25 -5.24
CA GLU A 236 -16.14 -18.52 -4.56
C GLU A 236 -14.80 -18.52 -3.80
N GLU A 237 -13.82 -17.74 -4.25
CA GLU A 237 -12.57 -17.56 -3.52
C GLU A 237 -12.75 -16.56 -2.36
N VAL A 238 -13.50 -15.48 -2.57
CA VAL A 238 -13.81 -14.51 -1.49
C VAL A 238 -14.55 -15.19 -0.33
N LEU A 239 -15.44 -16.17 -0.61
CA LEU A 239 -16.14 -16.94 0.42
C LEU A 239 -15.21 -17.69 1.38
N LYS A 240 -14.02 -18.06 0.93
CA LYS A 240 -13.02 -18.81 1.72
C LYS A 240 -12.14 -17.88 2.56
N MET A 241 -12.12 -16.58 2.25
CA MET A 241 -11.28 -15.58 2.91
C MET A 241 -11.83 -15.20 4.29
N SER A 242 -10.98 -14.66 5.13
CA SER A 242 -11.39 -14.16 6.44
C SER A 242 -12.45 -13.05 6.33
N PRO A 243 -13.31 -12.85 7.34
CA PRO A 243 -14.25 -11.73 7.35
C PRO A 243 -13.57 -10.37 7.21
N ARG A 244 -12.33 -10.22 7.71
CA ARG A 244 -11.56 -8.99 7.57
C ARG A 244 -11.13 -8.77 6.12
N ILE A 245 -10.60 -9.78 5.45
CA ILE A 245 -10.25 -9.68 4.03
C ILE A 245 -11.50 -9.38 3.20
N GLN A 246 -12.63 -10.05 3.45
CA GLN A 246 -13.88 -9.75 2.77
C GLN A 246 -14.27 -8.28 2.93
N ALA A 247 -14.15 -7.72 4.13
CA ALA A 247 -14.44 -6.30 4.38
C ALA A 247 -13.46 -5.37 3.63
N LEU A 248 -12.16 -5.68 3.65
CA LEU A 248 -11.11 -4.93 2.92
C LEU A 248 -11.33 -4.95 1.40
N LEU A 249 -11.88 -6.02 0.85
CA LEU A 249 -12.24 -6.14 -0.57
C LEU A 249 -13.54 -5.41 -0.93
N GLY A 250 -14.20 -4.75 0.04
CA GLY A 250 -15.41 -3.97 -0.16
C GLY A 250 -16.70 -4.72 0.11
N TYR A 251 -16.66 -5.95 0.67
CA TYR A 251 -17.86 -6.63 1.16
C TYR A 251 -18.28 -6.09 2.55
N SER A 252 -18.24 -4.77 2.68
CA SER A 252 -18.61 -4.01 3.88
C SER A 252 -19.48 -2.80 3.49
N VAL A 253 -20.09 -2.16 4.47
CA VAL A 253 -20.84 -0.92 4.27
C VAL A 253 -20.25 0.16 5.14
N HIS A 254 -19.78 1.24 4.51
CA HIS A 254 -19.44 2.45 5.22
C HIS A 254 -20.71 3.28 5.42
N ALA A 255 -20.96 3.64 6.67
CA ALA A 255 -22.20 4.33 7.05
C ALA A 255 -22.35 5.68 6.30
N PRO A 256 -23.58 6.07 5.90
CA PRO A 256 -24.82 5.30 6.11
C PRO A 256 -25.11 4.27 5.00
N PHE A 257 -24.56 4.38 3.79
CA PHE A 257 -25.01 3.59 2.64
C PHE A 257 -23.94 3.16 1.65
N MET A 258 -22.67 3.60 1.79
CA MET A 258 -21.65 3.36 0.77
C MET A 258 -21.21 1.89 0.76
N GLY A 259 -21.21 1.26 -0.42
CA GLY A 259 -20.86 -0.14 -0.60
C GLY A 259 -22.06 -1.11 -0.58
N GLN A 260 -23.30 -0.62 -0.41
CA GLN A 260 -24.50 -1.48 -0.43
C GLN A 260 -24.78 -2.06 -1.82
N VAL A 261 -25.43 -3.22 -1.86
CA VAL A 261 -25.89 -3.88 -3.08
C VAL A 261 -27.41 -3.95 -3.07
N SER A 262 -28.07 -3.15 -3.94
CA SER A 262 -29.54 -3.10 -4.06
C SER A 262 -30.26 -2.93 -2.71
N GLY A 263 -29.76 -2.01 -1.87
CA GLY A 263 -30.31 -1.74 -0.53
C GLY A 263 -29.90 -2.76 0.54
N SER A 264 -29.04 -3.72 0.23
CA SER A 264 -28.62 -4.77 1.15
C SER A 264 -27.12 -4.74 1.42
N HIS A 265 -26.70 -5.32 2.55
CA HIS A 265 -25.30 -5.51 2.87
C HIS A 265 -24.64 -6.45 1.83
N PRO A 266 -23.44 -6.12 1.30
CA PRO A 266 -22.82 -6.87 0.21
C PRO A 266 -22.49 -8.34 0.59
N LEU A 267 -22.24 -8.66 1.86
CA LEU A 267 -22.04 -10.04 2.31
C LEU A 267 -23.25 -10.96 2.05
N LYS A 268 -24.46 -10.41 1.91
CA LYS A 268 -25.63 -11.19 1.49
C LYS A 268 -25.50 -11.77 0.09
N THR A 269 -24.66 -11.20 -0.74
CA THR A 269 -24.38 -11.75 -2.07
C THR A 269 -23.50 -13.00 -1.99
N LEU A 270 -22.73 -13.16 -0.91
CA LEU A 270 -21.91 -14.33 -0.63
C LEU A 270 -22.66 -15.34 0.23
N ASN A 271 -23.35 -14.88 1.27
CA ASN A 271 -24.14 -15.68 2.19
C ASN A 271 -25.52 -15.03 2.38
N PRO A 272 -26.59 -15.55 1.75
CA PRO A 272 -27.96 -14.99 1.86
C PRO A 272 -28.49 -14.90 3.30
N GLU A 273 -28.05 -15.80 4.19
CA GLU A 273 -28.44 -15.83 5.60
C GLU A 273 -27.67 -14.83 6.47
N PHE A 274 -26.72 -14.08 5.89
CA PHE A 274 -25.96 -13.09 6.64
C PHE A 274 -26.85 -12.00 7.22
N VAL A 275 -26.77 -11.77 8.54
CA VAL A 275 -27.48 -10.71 9.26
C VAL A 275 -26.44 -9.67 9.71
N PRO A 276 -26.42 -8.48 9.12
CA PRO A 276 -25.47 -7.44 9.51
C PRO A 276 -25.79 -6.94 10.92
N SER A 277 -24.76 -6.83 11.76
CA SER A 277 -24.88 -6.29 13.13
C SER A 277 -25.22 -4.79 13.16
N VAL A 278 -24.90 -4.07 12.11
CA VAL A 278 -24.99 -2.60 12.02
C VAL A 278 -26.43 -2.08 11.86
N TYR A 279 -27.38 -2.93 11.44
CA TYR A 279 -28.80 -2.54 11.30
C TYR A 279 -29.63 -2.71 12.58
N ARG A 280 -28.99 -3.12 13.66
CA ARG A 280 -29.63 -3.03 14.99
C ARG A 280 -29.26 -1.66 15.53
N GLY A 281 -30.09 -0.66 15.20
CA GLY A 281 -29.96 0.66 15.80
C GLY A 281 -29.93 0.56 17.32
N ASN A 282 -28.88 1.12 17.88
CA ASN A 282 -28.87 1.57 19.26
C ASN A 282 -29.27 3.03 19.24
#